data_ed00d6060fb15a10ea4e08eb9b8d2702
#
_entry.id   ed00d6060fb15a10ea4e08eb9b8d2702
#
_cell.length_a   1.000
_cell.length_b   1.000
_cell.length_c   1.000
_cell.angle_alpha   90.00
_cell.angle_beta   90.00
_cell.angle_gamma   90.00
#
_symmetry.space_group_name_H-M   'P 1'
#
loop_
_entity.id
_entity.type
_entity.pdbx_description
1 polymer ?
#
loop_
_entity_poly.entity_id
_entity_poly.type
_entity_poly.pdbx_seq_one_letter_code
_entity_poly.pdbx_strand_id
1 'polypeptide(L)'
;ILEMAVDDRRIPRNPCTGVKSPRRQHRARGYLTHQQVELLAREVGEYAVVVRFLAYTGLRWGEMAALRVESFDMLRRRVNIREAVAEVKGRVVWSSPKSHERRSVPFPAFLADPLAAIMIGKRRDDLVFTSPGGALLRVSTWRPRVFNMAVQRLQEADPAYPTVTPHDLRHTAASLSISAGANVKAVQTMLGHASAVLTLDTYADLFPDDLEQVSVALDAARMRSLAATADQLRTGK
;
A
#
# COMPACT_ATOMS: atom_id res chain seq x y z
N ILE A 1 4.48 -7.15 -27.80
CA ILE A 1 4.80 -6.45 -29.07
C ILE A 1 5.48 -7.40 -30.04
N LEU A 2 6.63 -8.03 -29.70
CA LEU A 2 7.36 -8.89 -30.64
C LEU A 2 6.60 -10.19 -30.95
N GLU A 3 5.91 -10.80 -30.01
CA GLU A 3 5.02 -11.95 -30.26
C GLU A 3 3.88 -11.55 -31.23
N MET A 4 3.21 -10.42 -31.01
CA MET A 4 2.22 -9.90 -31.97
C MET A 4 2.81 -9.68 -33.37
N ALA A 5 4.06 -9.24 -33.46
CA ALA A 5 4.71 -9.07 -34.76
C ALA A 5 5.00 -10.41 -35.46
N VAL A 6 5.22 -11.49 -34.69
CA VAL A 6 5.31 -12.86 -35.22
C VAL A 6 3.93 -13.36 -35.66
N ASP A 7 2.90 -13.16 -34.83
CA ASP A 7 1.51 -13.51 -35.13
C ASP A 7 1.00 -12.78 -36.38
N ASP A 8 1.32 -11.48 -36.50
CA ASP A 8 1.05 -10.64 -37.68
C ASP A 8 1.94 -10.97 -38.89
N ARG A 9 2.84 -11.97 -38.79
CA ARG A 9 3.82 -12.34 -39.85
C ARG A 9 4.74 -11.22 -40.31
N ARG A 10 4.98 -10.21 -39.44
CA ARG A 10 5.91 -9.09 -39.73
C ARG A 10 7.37 -9.47 -39.52
N ILE A 11 7.62 -10.44 -38.63
CA ILE A 11 8.92 -11.04 -38.35
C ILE A 11 8.79 -12.55 -38.28
N PRO A 12 9.76 -13.35 -38.72
CA PRO A 12 9.67 -14.79 -38.79
C PRO A 12 9.77 -15.45 -37.40
N ARG A 13 10.40 -14.81 -36.44
CA ARG A 13 10.58 -15.29 -35.06
C ARG A 13 10.80 -14.14 -34.10
N ASN A 14 10.46 -14.33 -32.84
CA ASN A 14 10.76 -13.36 -31.80
C ASN A 14 12.27 -13.41 -31.45
N PRO A 15 13.05 -12.34 -31.71
CA PRO A 15 14.49 -12.31 -31.45
C PRO A 15 14.82 -12.31 -29.95
N CYS A 16 13.85 -12.05 -29.07
CA CYS A 16 14.04 -12.05 -27.61
C CYS A 16 13.72 -13.42 -26.97
N THR A 17 13.33 -14.44 -27.77
CA THR A 17 13.09 -15.78 -27.23
C THR A 17 14.40 -16.35 -26.70
N GLY A 18 14.40 -16.76 -25.43
CA GLY A 18 15.59 -17.33 -24.77
C GLY A 18 16.59 -16.31 -24.22
N VAL A 19 16.38 -15.01 -24.44
CA VAL A 19 17.22 -13.98 -23.82
C VAL A 19 16.94 -13.92 -22.33
N LYS A 20 17.92 -14.29 -21.51
CA LYS A 20 17.84 -14.18 -20.05
C LYS A 20 18.03 -12.70 -19.67
N SER A 21 17.02 -12.08 -19.08
CA SER A 21 17.18 -10.76 -18.48
C SER A 21 18.27 -10.81 -17.39
N PRO A 22 19.15 -9.79 -17.31
CA PRO A 22 20.09 -9.69 -16.20
C PRO A 22 19.35 -9.80 -14.87
N ARG A 23 19.89 -10.57 -13.93
CA ARG A 23 19.34 -10.59 -12.57
C ARG A 23 19.37 -9.17 -12.03
N ARG A 24 18.19 -8.59 -11.80
CA ARG A 24 18.09 -7.33 -11.06
C ARG A 24 18.72 -7.58 -9.68
N GLN A 25 19.80 -6.88 -9.38
CA GLN A 25 20.25 -6.78 -7.99
C GLN A 25 19.12 -6.11 -7.22
N HIS A 26 18.47 -6.85 -6.33
CA HIS A 26 17.52 -6.29 -5.40
C HIS A 26 18.30 -5.34 -4.48
N ARG A 27 18.19 -4.03 -4.71
CA ARG A 27 18.54 -3.08 -3.64
C ARG A 27 17.70 -3.45 -2.43
N ALA A 28 18.36 -3.51 -1.27
CA ALA A 28 17.63 -3.66 -0.02
C ALA A 28 16.52 -2.62 0.02
N ARG A 29 15.26 -3.08 0.06
CA ARG A 29 14.10 -2.19 0.07
C ARG A 29 14.07 -1.53 1.43
N GLY A 30 14.09 -0.20 1.45
CA GLY A 30 13.89 0.54 2.69
C GLY A 30 12.43 0.41 3.11
N TYR A 31 12.18 -0.31 4.19
CA TYR A 31 10.89 -0.27 4.88
C TYR A 31 11.01 0.72 6.03
N LEU A 32 9.99 1.52 6.24
CA LEU A 32 9.95 2.45 7.36
C LEU A 32 9.30 1.78 8.58
N THR A 33 9.87 1.99 9.74
CA THR A 33 9.19 1.70 11.02
C THR A 33 8.07 2.71 11.25
N HIS A 34 7.17 2.43 12.22
CA HIS A 34 6.13 3.39 12.62
C HIS A 34 6.72 4.77 12.97
N GLN A 35 7.82 4.81 13.72
CA GLN A 35 8.49 6.05 14.10
C GLN A 35 9.04 6.80 12.89
N GLN A 36 9.66 6.11 11.94
CA GLN A 36 10.19 6.71 10.71
C GLN A 36 9.08 7.25 9.81
N VAL A 37 7.92 6.58 9.74
CA VAL A 37 6.73 7.11 9.05
C VAL A 37 6.27 8.41 9.69
N GLU A 38 6.23 8.48 11.04
CA GLU A 38 5.82 9.70 11.73
C GLU A 38 6.82 10.85 11.57
N LEU A 39 8.12 10.56 11.57
CA LEU A 39 9.15 11.57 11.26
C LEU A 39 8.95 12.13 9.86
N LEU A 40 8.79 11.26 8.85
CA LEU A 40 8.57 11.69 7.48
C LEU A 40 7.26 12.48 7.34
N ALA A 41 6.21 12.05 8.01
CA ALA A 41 4.92 12.76 8.00
C ALA A 41 5.03 14.17 8.59
N ARG A 42 5.83 14.38 9.62
CA ARG A 42 6.10 15.71 10.18
C ARG A 42 6.90 16.58 9.20
N GLU A 43 7.94 16.00 8.58
CA GLU A 43 8.81 16.72 7.66
C GLU A 43 8.11 17.20 6.36
N VAL A 44 7.11 16.48 5.88
CA VAL A 44 6.33 16.89 4.70
C VAL A 44 5.25 17.93 5.03
N GLY A 45 5.06 18.29 6.30
CA GLY A 45 4.16 19.35 6.75
C GLY A 45 2.69 19.08 6.41
N GLU A 46 2.07 19.95 5.63
CA GLU A 46 0.65 19.85 5.24
C GLU A 46 0.28 18.52 4.55
N TYR A 47 1.26 17.82 3.98
CA TYR A 47 1.07 16.52 3.34
C TYR A 47 1.23 15.33 4.30
N ALA A 48 1.29 15.55 5.61
CA ALA A 48 1.44 14.48 6.61
C ALA A 48 0.41 13.36 6.44
N VAL A 49 -0.84 13.72 6.13
CA VAL A 49 -1.93 12.76 5.89
C VAL A 49 -1.65 11.89 4.66
N VAL A 50 -1.04 12.44 3.60
CA VAL A 50 -0.67 11.68 2.38
C VAL A 50 0.34 10.59 2.73
N VAL A 51 1.39 10.92 3.47
CA VAL A 51 2.44 9.97 3.88
C VAL A 51 1.85 8.87 4.74
N ARG A 52 1.12 9.23 5.82
CA ARG A 52 0.48 8.26 6.70
C ARG A 52 -0.51 7.39 5.93
N PHE A 53 -1.35 7.97 5.11
CA PHE A 53 -2.36 7.22 4.35
C PHE A 53 -1.71 6.18 3.44
N LEU A 54 -0.68 6.54 2.68
CA LEU A 54 0.05 5.60 1.81
C LEU A 54 0.77 4.52 2.62
N ALA A 55 1.43 4.88 3.72
CA ALA A 55 2.20 3.97 4.57
C ALA A 55 1.33 2.96 5.34
N TYR A 56 0.03 3.24 5.52
CA TYR A 56 -0.87 2.36 6.29
C TYR A 56 -1.98 1.72 5.45
N THR A 57 -2.17 2.13 4.20
CA THR A 57 -3.16 1.51 3.29
C THR A 57 -2.51 0.75 2.14
N GLY A 58 -1.26 1.05 1.82
CA GLY A 58 -0.54 0.44 0.71
C GLY A 58 -1.10 0.77 -0.68
N LEU A 59 -1.92 1.82 -0.82
CA LEU A 59 -2.40 2.24 -2.12
C LEU A 59 -1.25 2.67 -3.02
N ARG A 60 -1.43 2.47 -4.32
CA ARG A 60 -0.54 3.10 -5.30
C ARG A 60 -0.79 4.61 -5.33
N TRP A 61 0.24 5.39 -5.64
CA TRP A 61 0.09 6.84 -5.74
C TRP A 61 -1.11 7.26 -6.60
N GLY A 62 -1.22 6.70 -7.80
CA GLY A 62 -2.30 7.06 -8.72
C GLY A 62 -3.70 6.66 -8.22
N GLU A 63 -3.80 5.61 -7.42
CA GLU A 63 -5.05 5.23 -6.76
C GLU A 63 -5.41 6.25 -5.68
N MET A 64 -4.45 6.62 -4.82
CA MET A 64 -4.64 7.63 -3.77
C MET A 64 -5.01 8.99 -4.37
N ALA A 65 -4.28 9.46 -5.38
CA ALA A 65 -4.51 10.76 -6.00
C ALA A 65 -5.88 10.87 -6.70
N ALA A 66 -6.47 9.75 -7.11
CA ALA A 66 -7.79 9.70 -7.74
C ALA A 66 -8.96 9.62 -6.72
N LEU A 67 -8.68 9.49 -5.42
CA LEU A 67 -9.73 9.33 -4.42
C LEU A 67 -10.57 10.60 -4.27
N ARG A 68 -11.89 10.40 -4.30
CA ARG A 68 -12.88 11.43 -4.03
C ARG A 68 -13.49 11.23 -2.64
N VAL A 69 -14.17 12.24 -2.12
CA VAL A 69 -14.85 12.16 -0.82
C VAL A 69 -15.79 10.95 -0.76
N GLU A 70 -16.56 10.69 -1.82
CA GLU A 70 -17.46 9.52 -1.90
C GLU A 70 -16.75 8.16 -1.92
N SER A 71 -15.42 8.14 -2.10
CA SER A 71 -14.66 6.90 -2.03
C SER A 71 -14.51 6.38 -0.60
N PHE A 72 -14.75 7.23 0.40
CA PHE A 72 -14.55 6.92 1.81
C PHE A 72 -15.83 6.51 2.51
N ASP A 73 -15.82 5.36 3.16
CA ASP A 73 -16.77 4.96 4.20
C ASP A 73 -16.11 5.21 5.56
N MET A 74 -16.34 6.41 6.10
CA MET A 74 -15.71 6.85 7.33
C MET A 74 -16.18 6.02 8.54
N LEU A 75 -17.43 5.57 8.57
CA LEU A 75 -17.98 4.77 9.66
C LEU A 75 -17.33 3.39 9.73
N ARG A 76 -17.15 2.75 8.57
CA ARG A 76 -16.47 1.45 8.48
C ARG A 76 -14.94 1.57 8.36
N ARG A 77 -14.41 2.80 8.28
CA ARG A 77 -13.00 3.09 8.02
C ARG A 77 -12.45 2.34 6.82
N ARG A 78 -13.11 2.50 5.68
CA ARG A 78 -12.72 1.87 4.42
C ARG A 78 -12.68 2.87 3.29
N VAL A 79 -11.77 2.65 2.37
CA VAL A 79 -11.69 3.39 1.11
C VAL A 79 -11.93 2.45 -0.07
N ASN A 80 -12.80 2.86 -0.97
CA ASN A 80 -13.19 2.12 -2.17
C ASN A 80 -12.41 2.64 -3.37
N ILE A 81 -11.59 1.81 -3.97
CA ILE A 81 -10.74 2.17 -5.10
C ILE A 81 -11.49 1.82 -6.38
N ARG A 82 -11.86 2.87 -7.15
CA ARG A 82 -12.64 2.76 -8.39
C ARG A 82 -11.89 3.28 -9.60
N GLU A 83 -10.96 4.20 -9.39
CA GLU A 83 -10.21 4.91 -10.41
C GLU A 83 -8.74 5.02 -10.01
N ALA A 84 -7.91 5.27 -10.99
CA ALA A 84 -6.51 5.62 -10.80
C ALA A 84 -6.10 6.67 -11.82
N VAL A 85 -5.13 7.50 -11.47
CA VAL A 85 -4.51 8.45 -12.40
C VAL A 85 -3.06 8.06 -12.68
N ALA A 86 -2.64 8.27 -13.90
CA ALA A 86 -1.25 8.12 -14.30
C ALA A 86 -0.79 9.40 -15.02
N GLU A 87 0.49 9.73 -14.86
CA GLU A 87 1.12 10.79 -15.62
C GLU A 87 1.90 10.16 -16.79
N VAL A 88 1.44 10.42 -18.01
CA VAL A 88 2.07 9.92 -19.24
C VAL A 88 2.49 11.12 -20.09
N LYS A 89 3.79 11.31 -20.30
CA LYS A 89 4.34 12.44 -21.06
C LYS A 89 3.78 13.80 -20.61
N GLY A 90 3.69 14.00 -19.26
CA GLY A 90 3.19 15.24 -18.65
C GLY A 90 1.66 15.41 -18.66
N ARG A 91 0.92 14.48 -19.26
CA ARG A 91 -0.55 14.50 -19.30
C ARG A 91 -1.09 13.55 -18.24
N VAL A 92 -2.19 13.96 -17.60
CA VAL A 92 -2.94 13.12 -16.66
C VAL A 92 -3.89 12.22 -17.43
N VAL A 93 -3.76 10.92 -17.25
CA VAL A 93 -4.64 9.91 -17.84
C VAL A 93 -5.39 9.21 -16.71
N TRP A 94 -6.70 9.26 -16.76
CA TRP A 94 -7.58 8.53 -15.86
C TRP A 94 -7.83 7.13 -16.39
N SER A 95 -7.80 6.15 -15.53
CA SER A 95 -8.05 4.76 -15.89
C SER A 95 -8.79 4.04 -14.77
N SER A 96 -9.51 2.98 -15.12
CA SER A 96 -9.89 1.99 -14.11
C SER A 96 -8.64 1.30 -13.57
N PRO A 97 -8.63 0.79 -12.33
CA PRO A 97 -7.51 0.04 -11.79
C PRO A 97 -7.11 -1.11 -12.74
N LYS A 98 -5.80 -1.33 -12.91
CA LYS A 98 -5.26 -2.35 -13.84
C LYS A 98 -5.80 -3.76 -13.65
N SER A 99 -6.33 -4.07 -12.46
CA SER A 99 -6.92 -5.38 -12.13
C SER A 99 -8.43 -5.46 -12.45
N HIS A 100 -9.07 -4.41 -13.00
CA HIS A 100 -10.53 -4.28 -13.15
C HIS A 100 -11.34 -4.61 -11.88
N GLU A 101 -10.69 -4.92 -10.77
CA GLU A 101 -11.33 -5.25 -9.51
C GLU A 101 -11.48 -3.99 -8.65
N ARG A 102 -12.72 -3.65 -8.39
CA ARG A 102 -13.08 -2.70 -7.33
C ARG A 102 -12.69 -3.34 -6.00
N ARG A 103 -11.73 -2.74 -5.30
CA ARG A 103 -11.36 -3.22 -3.97
C ARG A 103 -11.61 -2.17 -2.91
N SER A 104 -11.91 -2.65 -1.72
CA SER A 104 -12.10 -1.84 -0.54
C SER A 104 -10.97 -2.11 0.44
N VAL A 105 -10.23 -1.07 0.80
CA VAL A 105 -9.06 -1.16 1.69
C VAL A 105 -9.42 -0.53 3.04
N PRO A 106 -9.22 -1.22 4.17
CA PRO A 106 -9.41 -0.62 5.48
C PRO A 106 -8.28 0.37 5.78
N PHE A 107 -8.57 1.38 6.59
CA PHE A 107 -7.57 2.27 7.15
C PHE A 107 -7.67 2.33 8.68
N PRO A 108 -6.52 2.47 9.39
CA PRO A 108 -6.49 2.54 10.85
C PRO A 108 -7.28 3.72 11.42
N ALA A 109 -7.78 3.55 12.66
CA ALA A 109 -8.63 4.55 13.32
C ALA A 109 -7.98 5.93 13.44
N PHE A 110 -6.67 6.00 13.70
CA PHE A 110 -5.93 7.27 13.86
C PHE A 110 -5.92 8.14 12.60
N LEU A 111 -6.25 7.57 11.43
CA LEU A 111 -6.39 8.33 10.18
C LEU A 111 -7.78 8.98 10.01
N ALA A 112 -8.78 8.59 10.81
CA ALA A 112 -10.15 9.04 10.61
C ALA A 112 -10.28 10.56 10.75
N ASP A 113 -9.81 11.12 11.86
CA ASP A 113 -9.89 12.57 12.10
C ASP A 113 -9.07 13.40 11.11
N PRO A 114 -7.78 13.07 10.81
CA PRO A 114 -7.03 13.74 9.78
C PRO A 114 -7.66 13.69 8.39
N LEU A 115 -8.25 12.55 8.01
CA LEU A 115 -8.96 12.42 6.74
C LEU A 115 -10.24 13.26 6.74
N ALA A 116 -11.02 13.23 7.82
CA ALA A 116 -12.20 14.06 7.94
C ALA A 116 -11.84 15.55 7.81
N ALA A 117 -10.77 15.99 8.47
CA ALA A 117 -10.32 17.38 8.44
C ALA A 117 -10.02 17.88 7.02
N ILE A 118 -9.34 17.08 6.19
CA ILE A 118 -9.03 17.48 4.79
C ILE A 118 -10.23 17.35 3.84
N MET A 119 -11.34 16.77 4.29
CA MET A 119 -12.60 16.67 3.54
C MET A 119 -13.60 17.78 3.89
N ILE A 120 -13.37 18.56 4.95
CA ILE A 120 -14.27 19.65 5.37
C ILE A 120 -14.46 20.61 4.19
N GLY A 121 -15.72 20.94 3.89
CA GLY A 121 -16.10 21.87 2.82
C GLY A 121 -16.00 21.29 1.41
N LYS A 122 -15.54 20.05 1.23
CA LYS A 122 -15.50 19.38 -0.07
C LYS A 122 -16.83 18.71 -0.39
N ARG A 123 -17.19 18.70 -1.68
CA ARG A 123 -18.34 17.96 -2.21
C ARG A 123 -17.97 16.49 -2.37
N ARG A 124 -18.98 15.65 -2.57
CA ARG A 124 -18.79 14.19 -2.73
C ARG A 124 -17.86 13.81 -3.89
N ASP A 125 -17.91 14.57 -4.97
CA ASP A 125 -17.15 14.36 -6.20
C ASP A 125 -15.77 15.06 -6.21
N ASP A 126 -15.44 15.85 -5.19
CA ASP A 126 -14.16 16.52 -5.07
C ASP A 126 -13.03 15.54 -4.67
N LEU A 127 -11.82 15.79 -5.18
CA LEU A 127 -10.63 15.04 -4.80
C LEU A 127 -10.26 15.29 -3.33
N VAL A 128 -9.91 14.22 -2.62
CA VAL A 128 -9.49 14.33 -1.21
C VAL A 128 -8.07 14.85 -1.09
N PHE A 129 -7.14 14.29 -1.86
CA PHE A 129 -5.73 14.66 -1.84
C PHE A 129 -5.41 15.62 -2.99
N THR A 130 -5.21 16.89 -2.65
CA THR A 130 -5.00 17.96 -3.62
C THR A 130 -3.72 18.75 -3.34
N SER A 131 -3.25 19.49 -4.32
CA SER A 131 -2.29 20.57 -4.08
C SER A 131 -2.95 21.71 -3.30
N PRO A 132 -2.19 22.68 -2.76
CA PRO A 132 -2.75 23.84 -2.05
C PRO A 132 -3.77 24.63 -2.88
N GLY A 133 -3.62 24.64 -4.20
CA GLY A 133 -4.58 25.27 -5.11
C GLY A 133 -5.78 24.39 -5.49
N GLY A 134 -6.02 23.27 -4.81
CA GLY A 134 -7.17 22.39 -5.06
C GLY A 134 -7.02 21.45 -6.27
N ALA A 135 -5.92 21.52 -7.02
CA ALA A 135 -5.70 20.68 -8.19
C ALA A 135 -5.21 19.27 -7.79
N LEU A 136 -5.30 18.32 -8.74
CA LEU A 136 -4.77 16.96 -8.60
C LEU A 136 -3.32 16.97 -8.08
N LEU A 137 -3.05 16.17 -7.06
CA LEU A 137 -1.72 16.02 -6.49
C LEU A 137 -0.85 15.15 -7.41
N ARG A 138 0.03 15.77 -8.18
CA ARG A 138 0.92 15.09 -9.13
C ARG A 138 2.20 14.61 -8.48
N VAL A 139 2.54 13.33 -8.68
CA VAL A 139 3.79 12.75 -8.14
C VAL A 139 5.03 13.39 -8.75
N SER A 140 5.00 13.76 -10.02
CA SER A 140 6.11 14.41 -10.72
C SER A 140 6.50 15.76 -10.10
N THR A 141 5.55 16.44 -9.49
CA THR A 141 5.78 17.73 -8.82
C THR A 141 6.01 17.56 -7.31
N TRP A 142 5.19 16.75 -6.66
CA TRP A 142 5.22 16.58 -5.20
C TRP A 142 6.46 15.84 -4.72
N ARG A 143 6.86 14.76 -5.43
CA ARG A 143 8.01 13.96 -5.04
C ARG A 143 9.31 14.77 -4.95
N PRO A 144 9.77 15.52 -5.98
CA PRO A 144 11.03 16.26 -5.89
C PRO A 144 10.96 17.45 -4.94
N ARG A 145 9.81 18.13 -4.85
CA ARG A 145 9.69 19.40 -4.10
C ARG A 145 9.36 19.21 -2.62
N VAL A 146 8.72 18.11 -2.26
CA VAL A 146 8.25 17.87 -0.89
C VAL A 146 8.91 16.60 -0.34
N PHE A 147 8.64 15.45 -0.95
CA PHE A 147 9.02 14.16 -0.40
C PHE A 147 10.54 13.94 -0.35
N ASN A 148 11.23 14.16 -1.48
CA ASN A 148 12.68 13.95 -1.53
C ASN A 148 13.42 14.93 -0.61
N MET A 149 12.95 16.18 -0.50
CA MET A 149 13.53 17.16 0.42
C MET A 149 13.31 16.77 1.88
N ALA A 150 12.14 16.21 2.22
CA ALA A 150 11.88 15.71 3.56
C ALA A 150 12.78 14.51 3.91
N VAL A 151 12.94 13.55 2.98
CA VAL A 151 13.85 12.42 3.17
C VAL A 151 15.29 12.91 3.34
N GLN A 152 15.74 13.88 2.53
CA GLN A 152 17.08 14.44 2.64
C GLN A 152 17.32 15.09 4.01
N ARG A 153 16.40 15.92 4.50
CA ARG A 153 16.53 16.53 5.84
C ARG A 153 16.59 15.50 6.95
N LEU A 154 15.81 14.42 6.84
CA LEU A 154 15.87 13.33 7.81
C LEU A 154 17.21 12.59 7.77
N GLN A 155 17.81 12.40 6.59
CA GLN A 155 19.13 11.80 6.42
C GLN A 155 20.27 12.71 6.87
N GLU A 156 20.10 14.02 6.78
CA GLU A 156 21.04 15.00 7.35
C GLU A 156 21.02 14.96 8.88
N ALA A 157 19.85 14.72 9.48
CA ALA A 157 19.69 14.57 10.94
C ALA A 157 20.09 13.18 11.45
N ASP A 158 19.82 12.14 10.67
CA ASP A 158 20.16 10.73 10.95
C ASP A 158 20.59 10.05 9.65
N PRO A 159 21.91 9.87 9.43
CA PRO A 159 22.41 9.18 8.24
C PRO A 159 21.94 7.73 8.07
N ALA A 160 21.41 7.10 9.13
CA ALA A 160 20.82 5.77 9.06
C ALA A 160 19.37 5.79 8.55
N TYR A 161 18.75 6.98 8.37
CA TYR A 161 17.40 7.06 7.84
C TYR A 161 17.34 6.51 6.41
N PRO A 162 16.39 5.56 6.10
CA PRO A 162 16.37 4.87 4.81
C PRO A 162 16.12 5.81 3.63
N THR A 163 16.80 5.57 2.52
CA THR A 163 16.44 6.19 1.24
C THR A 163 15.17 5.54 0.72
N VAL A 164 14.07 6.29 0.70
CA VAL A 164 12.75 5.82 0.27
C VAL A 164 12.16 6.71 -0.83
N THR A 165 11.23 6.13 -1.57
CA THR A 165 10.40 6.82 -2.56
C THR A 165 8.93 6.77 -2.13
N PRO A 166 8.02 7.56 -2.72
CA PRO A 166 6.59 7.41 -2.43
C PRO A 166 6.04 6.00 -2.68
N HIS A 167 6.65 5.23 -3.60
CA HIS A 167 6.25 3.84 -3.84
C HIS A 167 6.68 2.91 -2.69
N ASP A 168 7.78 3.21 -2.01
CA ASP A 168 8.26 2.42 -0.88
C ASP A 168 7.35 2.55 0.35
N LEU A 169 6.49 3.57 0.42
CA LEU A 169 5.43 3.63 1.43
C LEU A 169 4.43 2.48 1.30
N ARG A 170 4.20 1.98 0.09
CA ARG A 170 3.40 0.78 -0.12
C ARG A 170 4.12 -0.48 0.37
N HIS A 171 5.43 -0.56 0.19
CA HIS A 171 6.24 -1.64 0.77
C HIS A 171 6.26 -1.54 2.32
N THR A 172 6.30 -0.32 2.84
CA THR A 172 6.16 -0.05 4.27
C THR A 172 4.81 -0.54 4.81
N ALA A 173 3.70 -0.27 4.10
CA ALA A 173 2.38 -0.77 4.50
C ALA A 173 2.34 -2.30 4.58
N ALA A 174 2.97 -3.00 3.63
CA ALA A 174 3.06 -4.45 3.66
C ALA A 174 3.87 -4.93 4.87
N SER A 175 5.07 -4.35 5.07
CA SER A 175 5.96 -4.71 6.18
C SER A 175 5.29 -4.49 7.53
N LEU A 176 4.68 -3.33 7.75
CA LEU A 176 3.97 -3.02 9.00
C LEU A 176 2.77 -3.94 9.23
N SER A 177 2.04 -4.31 8.17
CA SER A 177 0.92 -5.24 8.28
C SER A 177 1.39 -6.65 8.65
N ILE A 178 2.47 -7.13 8.03
CA ILE A 178 3.06 -8.44 8.33
C ILE A 178 3.57 -8.48 9.78
N SER A 179 4.31 -7.45 10.20
CA SER A 179 4.79 -7.32 11.59
C SER A 179 3.66 -7.25 12.61
N ALA A 180 2.49 -6.75 12.21
CA ALA A 180 1.27 -6.76 13.03
C ALA A 180 0.50 -8.10 13.00
N GLY A 181 1.04 -9.14 12.36
CA GLY A 181 0.46 -10.48 12.28
C GLY A 181 -0.58 -10.67 11.17
N ALA A 182 -0.65 -9.79 10.18
CA ALA A 182 -1.55 -9.98 9.04
C ALA A 182 -1.10 -11.18 8.19
N ASN A 183 -2.05 -12.05 7.84
CA ASN A 183 -1.75 -13.17 6.94
C ASN A 183 -1.54 -12.71 5.49
N VAL A 184 -0.87 -13.55 4.71
CA VAL A 184 -0.52 -13.29 3.29
C VAL A 184 -1.72 -12.88 2.46
N LYS A 185 -2.88 -13.52 2.66
CA LYS A 185 -4.10 -13.23 1.89
C LYS A 185 -4.65 -11.85 2.20
N ALA A 186 -4.59 -11.41 3.45
CA ALA A 186 -5.00 -10.06 3.85
C ALA A 186 -4.10 -9.00 3.21
N VAL A 187 -2.77 -9.19 3.27
CA VAL A 187 -1.78 -8.30 2.64
C VAL A 187 -1.96 -8.27 1.11
N GLN A 188 -2.13 -9.43 0.47
CA GLN A 188 -2.42 -9.53 -0.97
C GLN A 188 -3.64 -8.68 -1.35
N THR A 189 -4.74 -8.84 -0.63
CA THR A 189 -6.01 -8.15 -0.89
C THR A 189 -5.86 -6.64 -0.67
N MET A 190 -5.23 -6.23 0.42
CA MET A 190 -4.96 -4.82 0.74
C MET A 190 -4.15 -4.15 -0.38
N LEU A 191 -3.09 -4.80 -0.83
CA LEU A 191 -2.23 -4.30 -1.89
C LEU A 191 -2.89 -4.40 -3.28
N GLY A 192 -3.87 -5.27 -3.50
CA GLY A 192 -4.42 -5.58 -4.83
C GLY A 192 -3.37 -6.24 -5.72
N HIS A 193 -2.67 -7.25 -5.20
CA HIS A 193 -1.80 -8.11 -5.99
C HIS A 193 -2.64 -9.21 -6.65
N ALA A 194 -2.38 -9.50 -7.91
CA ALA A 194 -3.12 -10.50 -8.68
C ALA A 194 -3.01 -11.91 -8.07
N SER A 195 -1.90 -12.22 -7.39
CA SER A 195 -1.70 -13.51 -6.72
C SER A 195 -0.99 -13.37 -5.37
N ALA A 196 -1.19 -14.35 -4.48
CA ALA A 196 -0.47 -14.45 -3.23
C ALA A 196 1.03 -14.73 -3.46
N VAL A 197 1.37 -15.40 -4.55
CA VAL A 197 2.76 -15.66 -4.96
C VAL A 197 3.53 -14.36 -5.12
N LEU A 198 2.95 -13.35 -5.78
CA LEU A 198 3.59 -12.04 -5.92
C LEU A 198 3.84 -11.36 -4.57
N THR A 199 2.96 -11.56 -3.59
CA THR A 199 3.15 -11.04 -2.22
C THR A 199 4.25 -11.80 -1.51
N LEU A 200 4.27 -13.12 -1.61
CA LEU A 200 5.31 -13.97 -1.02
C LEU A 200 6.67 -13.69 -1.65
N ASP A 201 6.79 -13.69 -2.97
CA ASP A 201 8.06 -13.39 -3.67
C ASP A 201 8.64 -12.02 -3.29
N THR A 202 7.76 -11.09 -2.90
CA THR A 202 8.15 -9.72 -2.57
C THR A 202 8.51 -9.57 -1.09
N TYR A 203 7.86 -10.30 -0.21
CA TYR A 203 7.86 -10.07 1.24
C TYR A 203 8.07 -11.36 2.06
N ALA A 204 8.51 -12.47 1.44
CA ALA A 204 8.72 -13.75 2.13
C ALA A 204 9.57 -13.60 3.40
N ASP A 205 10.67 -12.84 3.28
CA ASP A 205 11.63 -12.61 4.37
C ASP A 205 11.04 -11.85 5.57
N LEU A 206 9.85 -11.25 5.40
CA LEU A 206 9.16 -10.51 6.48
C LEU A 206 8.12 -11.37 7.22
N PHE A 207 7.73 -12.51 6.64
CA PHE A 207 6.86 -13.44 7.33
C PHE A 207 7.70 -14.27 8.31
N PRO A 208 7.33 -14.32 9.59
CA PRO A 208 8.07 -15.14 10.54
C PRO A 208 8.02 -16.61 10.12
N ASP A 209 9.17 -17.22 10.02
CA ASP A 209 9.33 -18.67 9.85
C ASP A 209 9.31 -19.33 11.25
N ASP A 210 8.27 -19.02 12.01
CA ASP A 210 8.21 -19.34 13.43
C ASP A 210 7.24 -20.50 13.66
N LEU A 211 7.73 -21.71 13.42
CA LEU A 211 7.01 -22.95 13.71
C LEU A 211 6.62 -23.07 15.20
N GLU A 212 7.38 -22.47 16.09
CA GLU A 212 7.05 -22.44 17.53
C GLU A 212 5.79 -21.62 17.80
N GLN A 213 5.61 -20.47 17.15
CA GLN A 213 4.37 -19.69 17.27
C GLN A 213 3.14 -20.47 16.76
N VAL A 214 3.29 -21.31 15.75
CA VAL A 214 2.21 -22.20 15.29
C VAL A 214 1.82 -23.17 16.40
N SER A 215 2.80 -23.79 17.05
CA SER A 215 2.56 -24.69 18.17
C SER A 215 1.84 -24.00 19.33
N VAL A 216 2.32 -22.83 19.75
CA VAL A 216 1.70 -22.03 20.81
C VAL A 216 0.27 -21.61 20.43
N ALA A 217 0.04 -21.21 19.18
CA ALA A 217 -1.28 -20.82 18.70
C ALA A 217 -2.27 -21.99 18.69
N LEU A 218 -1.80 -23.19 18.34
CA LEU A 218 -2.61 -24.42 18.37
C LEU A 218 -2.99 -24.80 19.81
N ASP A 219 -2.08 -24.73 20.76
CA ASP A 219 -2.36 -24.98 22.16
C ASP A 219 -3.37 -23.97 22.70
N ALA A 220 -3.19 -22.68 22.44
CA ALA A 220 -4.14 -21.66 22.86
C ALA A 220 -5.52 -21.83 22.22
N ALA A 221 -5.61 -22.23 20.96
CA ALA A 221 -6.87 -22.51 20.27
C ALA A 221 -7.59 -23.72 20.88
N ARG A 222 -6.84 -24.79 21.19
CA ARG A 222 -7.37 -25.98 21.86
C ARG A 222 -7.93 -25.64 23.24
N MET A 223 -7.19 -24.89 24.06
CA MET A 223 -7.64 -24.50 25.40
C MET A 223 -8.93 -23.67 25.33
N ARG A 224 -9.03 -22.71 24.41
CA ARG A 224 -10.27 -21.94 24.21
C ARG A 224 -11.45 -22.81 23.83
N SER A 225 -11.25 -23.76 22.92
CA SER A 225 -12.31 -24.68 22.48
C SER A 225 -12.82 -25.56 23.62
N LEU A 226 -11.92 -26.11 24.43
CA LEU A 226 -12.30 -26.95 25.58
C LEU A 226 -13.00 -26.13 26.67
N ALA A 227 -12.57 -24.91 26.95
CA ALA A 227 -13.24 -24.02 27.90
C ALA A 227 -14.68 -23.67 27.46
N ALA A 228 -14.87 -23.34 26.17
CA ALA A 228 -16.19 -23.06 25.61
C ALA A 228 -17.13 -24.28 25.70
N THR A 229 -16.62 -25.49 25.46
CA THR A 229 -17.40 -26.73 25.61
C THR A 229 -17.78 -26.99 27.08
N ALA A 230 -16.88 -26.74 28.04
CA ALA A 230 -17.13 -26.88 29.46
C ALA A 230 -18.21 -25.90 29.96
N ASP A 231 -18.20 -24.65 29.47
CA ASP A 231 -19.22 -23.65 29.78
C ASP A 231 -20.60 -24.02 29.21
N GLN A 232 -20.65 -24.56 27.98
CA GLN A 232 -21.90 -25.06 27.41
C GLN A 232 -22.51 -26.21 28.22
N LEU A 233 -21.67 -27.12 28.72
CA LEU A 233 -22.12 -28.23 29.56
C LEU A 233 -22.58 -27.76 30.96
N ARG A 234 -22.08 -26.64 31.48
CA ARG A 234 -22.50 -26.05 32.76
C ARG A 234 -23.79 -25.24 32.64
N THR A 235 -24.04 -24.61 31.50
CA THR A 235 -25.23 -23.77 31.26
C THR A 235 -26.40 -24.54 30.62
N GLY A 236 -26.17 -25.76 30.18
CA GLY A 236 -27.20 -26.67 29.66
C GLY A 236 -27.94 -27.42 30.76
N LYS A 237 -28.79 -26.68 31.49
CA LYS A 237 -29.90 -27.21 32.29
C LYS A 237 -31.18 -26.67 31.74
#